data_2bfef89f0e4c9c2e20b4f5d876133a52
#
_entry.id   2bfef89f0e4c9c2e20b4f5d876133a52
#
_cell.length_a   1.000
_cell.length_b   1.000
_cell.length_c   1.000
_cell.angle_alpha   90.00
_cell.angle_beta   90.00
_cell.angle_gamma   90.00
#
_symmetry.space_group_name_H-M   'P 1'
#
loop_
_entity.id
_entity.type
_entity.pdbx_description
1 polymer ?
#
loop_
_entity_poly.entity_id
_entity_poly.type
_entity_poly.pdbx_seq_one_letter_code
_entity_poly.pdbx_strand_id
1 'polypeptide(L)'
;KETLETLVRKDLQQIMGITETPIFCKVFKNNKSNVQYHVNHSQKIDSIIEDLKNYPGLFLAGSAYRGIGIPDCIQNGNQAAEATLQFLNDKSP
;
A
#
# COMPACT_ATOMS: atom_id res chain seq x y z
N LYS A 1 24.86 5.20 -19.89
CA LYS A 1 23.84 4.83 -18.93
C LYS A 1 22.67 5.82 -19.06
N GLU A 2 21.51 5.33 -19.46
CA GLU A 2 20.34 6.19 -19.61
C GLU A 2 19.83 6.65 -18.22
N THR A 3 19.47 7.92 -18.11
CA THR A 3 18.87 8.46 -16.90
C THR A 3 17.37 8.13 -16.86
N LEU A 4 16.76 8.19 -15.68
CA LEU A 4 15.32 7.99 -15.54
C LEU A 4 14.53 9.02 -16.33
N GLU A 5 14.99 10.27 -16.38
CA GLU A 5 14.37 11.32 -17.20
C GLU A 5 14.35 10.93 -18.68
N THR A 6 15.48 10.45 -19.21
CA THR A 6 15.58 10.03 -20.60
C THR A 6 14.61 8.89 -20.91
N LEU A 7 14.51 7.90 -20.02
CA LEU A 7 13.59 6.77 -20.18
C LEU A 7 12.13 7.22 -20.18
N VAL A 8 11.74 8.10 -19.27
CA VAL A 8 10.36 8.62 -19.19
C VAL A 8 10.02 9.44 -20.44
N ARG A 9 10.94 10.28 -20.92
CA ARG A 9 10.72 11.06 -22.15
C ARG A 9 10.56 10.14 -23.38
N LYS A 10 11.32 9.05 -23.45
CA LYS A 10 11.18 8.05 -24.49
C LYS A 10 9.81 7.38 -24.46
N ASP A 11 9.33 7.01 -23.29
CA ASP A 11 8.01 6.40 -23.12
C ASP A 11 6.90 7.39 -23.51
N LEU A 12 6.99 8.64 -23.09
CA LEU A 12 6.02 9.68 -23.46
C LEU A 12 5.96 9.89 -24.97
N GLN A 13 7.11 9.86 -25.66
CA GLN A 13 7.17 9.96 -27.10
C GLN A 13 6.50 8.75 -27.76
N GLN A 14 6.80 7.54 -27.31
CA GLN A 14 6.28 6.30 -27.91
C GLN A 14 4.78 6.13 -27.68
N ILE A 15 4.30 6.46 -26.49
CA ILE A 15 2.90 6.20 -26.10
C ILE A 15 1.99 7.37 -26.45
N MET A 16 2.44 8.59 -26.23
CA MET A 16 1.62 9.80 -26.37
C MET A 16 2.05 10.74 -27.51
N GLY A 17 3.17 10.45 -28.18
CA GLY A 17 3.70 11.29 -29.25
C GLY A 17 4.26 12.62 -28.77
N ILE A 18 4.58 12.76 -27.49
CA ILE A 18 5.11 14.01 -26.92
C ILE A 18 6.63 14.05 -27.18
N THR A 19 7.06 15.06 -27.93
CA THR A 19 8.47 15.25 -28.31
C THR A 19 9.11 16.49 -27.69
N GLU A 20 8.31 17.39 -27.15
CA GLU A 20 8.78 18.65 -26.58
C GLU A 20 9.63 18.43 -25.35
N THR A 21 10.58 19.33 -25.11
CA THR A 21 11.37 19.32 -23.89
C THR A 21 10.53 19.81 -22.72
N PRO A 22 10.52 19.08 -21.57
CA PRO A 22 9.75 19.53 -20.42
C PRO A 22 10.33 20.84 -19.86
N ILE A 23 9.44 21.69 -19.36
CA ILE A 23 9.82 22.95 -18.72
C ILE A 23 10.52 22.65 -17.37
N PHE A 24 10.08 21.62 -16.70
CA PHE A 24 10.61 21.20 -15.40
C PHE A 24 10.57 19.68 -15.29
N CYS A 25 11.62 19.13 -14.74
CA CYS A 25 11.70 17.70 -14.44
C CYS A 25 12.50 17.48 -13.14
N LYS A 26 11.95 16.69 -12.23
CA LYS A 26 12.65 16.31 -11.01
C LYS A 26 12.40 14.84 -10.72
N VAL A 27 13.45 14.11 -10.40
CA VAL A 27 13.39 12.68 -10.10
C VAL A 27 13.57 12.48 -8.58
N PHE A 28 12.63 11.78 -7.98
CA PHE A 28 12.72 11.34 -6.59
C PHE A 28 12.91 9.84 -6.56
N LYS A 29 13.89 9.36 -5.82
CA LYS A 29 14.16 7.93 -5.64
C LYS A 29 13.80 7.52 -4.23
N ASN A 30 12.82 6.63 -4.10
CA ASN A 30 12.38 6.10 -2.81
C ASN A 30 12.61 4.59 -2.81
N ASN A 31 13.79 4.18 -2.33
CA ASN A 31 14.17 2.77 -2.34
C ASN A 31 13.33 1.95 -1.36
N LYS A 32 12.83 0.80 -1.82
CA LYS A 32 12.07 -0.15 -0.99
C LYS A 32 10.89 0.50 -0.24
N SER A 33 10.27 1.51 -0.84
CA SER A 33 9.21 2.29 -0.20
C SER A 33 7.80 1.82 -0.55
N ASN A 34 7.64 1.03 -1.61
CA ASN A 34 6.35 0.51 -2.04
C ASN A 34 6.20 -0.95 -1.64
N VAL A 35 5.02 -1.29 -1.14
CA VAL A 35 4.66 -2.68 -0.85
C VAL A 35 4.43 -3.42 -2.18
N GLN A 36 5.00 -4.60 -2.29
CA GLN A 36 4.84 -5.49 -3.44
C GLN A 36 4.21 -6.79 -2.96
N TYR A 37 2.97 -7.06 -3.38
CA TYR A 37 2.30 -8.30 -3.02
C TYR A 37 2.80 -9.44 -3.91
N HIS A 38 3.21 -10.52 -3.25
CA HIS A 38 3.58 -11.75 -3.96
C HIS A 38 2.36 -12.59 -4.30
N VAL A 39 2.56 -13.58 -5.19
CA VAL A 39 1.56 -14.61 -5.46
C VAL A 39 1.16 -15.27 -4.13
N ASN A 40 -0.13 -15.54 -3.96
CA ASN A 40 -0.71 -16.11 -2.72
C ASN A 40 -0.69 -15.14 -1.51
N HIS A 41 -0.60 -13.83 -1.76
CA HIS A 41 -0.64 -12.84 -0.69
C HIS A 41 -1.91 -12.95 0.15
N SER A 42 -3.08 -13.16 -0.47
CA SER A 42 -4.35 -13.28 0.24
C SER A 42 -4.36 -14.44 1.24
N GLN A 43 -3.84 -15.62 0.84
CA GLN A 43 -3.76 -16.77 1.73
C GLN A 43 -2.83 -16.50 2.91
N LYS A 44 -1.73 -15.80 2.65
CA LYS A 44 -0.79 -15.39 3.71
C LYS A 44 -1.45 -14.48 4.74
N ILE A 45 -2.21 -13.49 4.27
CA ILE A 45 -2.93 -12.58 5.15
C ILE A 45 -4.03 -13.31 5.92
N ASP A 46 -4.78 -14.19 5.27
CA ASP A 46 -5.80 -15.01 5.93
C ASP A 46 -5.20 -15.86 7.06
N SER A 47 -4.02 -16.45 6.82
CA SER A 47 -3.28 -17.21 7.82
C SER A 47 -2.85 -16.33 9.01
N ILE A 48 -2.39 -15.13 8.75
CA ILE A 48 -2.00 -14.17 9.81
C ILE A 48 -3.23 -13.79 10.65
N ILE A 49 -4.36 -13.52 9.99
CA ILE A 49 -5.61 -13.16 10.68
C ILE A 49 -6.09 -14.33 11.57
N GLU A 50 -5.98 -15.56 11.08
CA GLU A 50 -6.32 -16.74 11.87
C GLU A 50 -5.42 -16.87 13.11
N ASP A 51 -4.12 -16.64 12.95
CA ASP A 51 -3.17 -16.66 14.06
C ASP A 51 -3.45 -15.55 15.09
N LEU A 52 -3.95 -14.40 14.64
CA LEU A 52 -4.30 -13.27 15.52
C LEU A 52 -5.45 -13.61 16.49
N LYS A 53 -6.24 -14.62 16.21
CA LYS A 53 -7.29 -15.08 17.14
C LYS A 53 -6.72 -15.55 18.47
N ASN A 54 -5.45 -15.95 18.48
CA ASN A 54 -4.73 -16.31 19.71
C ASN A 54 -4.27 -15.09 20.51
N TYR A 55 -4.43 -13.89 19.97
CA TYR A 55 -4.00 -12.64 20.59
C TYR A 55 -5.15 -11.63 20.58
N PRO A 56 -6.20 -11.87 21.39
CA PRO A 56 -7.36 -10.96 21.41
C PRO A 56 -6.96 -9.53 21.74
N GLY A 57 -7.48 -8.57 20.98
CA GLY A 57 -7.17 -7.16 21.16
C GLY A 57 -6.06 -6.65 20.28
N LEU A 58 -5.43 -7.51 19.49
CA LEU A 58 -4.41 -7.11 18.51
C LEU A 58 -5.03 -7.05 17.12
N PHE A 59 -4.94 -5.88 16.49
CA PHE A 59 -5.50 -5.64 15.15
C PHE A 59 -4.43 -5.06 14.24
N LEU A 60 -4.49 -5.39 12.95
CA LEU A 60 -3.53 -4.94 11.95
C LEU A 60 -4.21 -4.02 10.93
N ALA A 61 -3.49 -3.00 10.51
CA ALA A 61 -3.93 -2.10 9.43
C ALA A 61 -2.73 -1.58 8.66
N GLY A 62 -2.95 -1.23 7.40
CA GLY A 62 -1.92 -0.62 6.57
C GLY A 62 -1.80 -1.25 5.19
N SER A 63 -0.92 -0.68 4.39
CA SER A 63 -0.73 -1.05 2.99
C SER A 63 -0.14 -2.45 2.79
N ALA A 64 0.45 -3.05 3.81
CA ALA A 64 1.06 -4.37 3.73
C ALA A 64 0.03 -5.51 3.67
N TYR A 65 -1.22 -5.28 4.02
CA TYR A 65 -2.21 -6.33 4.22
C TYR A 65 -3.21 -6.44 3.07
N ARG A 66 -4.13 -5.49 2.92
CA ARG A 66 -5.21 -5.58 1.94
C ARG A 66 -5.41 -4.25 1.21
N GLY A 67 -4.59 -4.00 0.21
CA GLY A 67 -4.69 -2.83 -0.64
C GLY A 67 -3.66 -1.76 -0.31
N ILE A 68 -3.01 -1.24 -1.35
CA ILE A 68 -1.95 -0.23 -1.25
C ILE A 68 -2.50 1.18 -1.48
N GLY A 69 -3.68 1.30 -2.06
CA GLY A 69 -4.27 2.61 -2.36
C GLY A 69 -4.58 3.40 -1.09
N ILE A 70 -4.54 4.72 -1.20
CA ILE A 70 -4.88 5.61 -0.08
C ILE A 70 -6.28 5.32 0.45
N PRO A 71 -7.33 5.16 -0.40
CA PRO A 71 -8.66 4.80 0.10
C PRO A 71 -8.67 3.46 0.86
N ASP A 72 -7.93 2.46 0.37
CA ASP A 72 -7.83 1.16 1.03
C ASP A 72 -7.19 1.26 2.40
N CYS A 73 -6.13 2.06 2.52
CA CYS A 73 -5.45 2.27 3.80
C CYS A 73 -6.35 3.00 4.81
N ILE A 74 -7.13 3.97 4.37
CA ILE A 74 -8.09 4.67 5.21
C ILE A 74 -9.18 3.71 5.69
N GLN A 75 -9.72 2.89 4.81
CA GLN A 75 -10.73 1.89 5.15
C GLN A 75 -10.19 0.87 6.15
N ASN A 76 -9.00 0.36 5.91
CA ASN A 76 -8.32 -0.57 6.83
C ASN A 76 -8.12 0.05 8.21
N GLY A 77 -7.70 1.30 8.27
CA GLY A 77 -7.52 2.03 9.53
C GLY A 77 -8.83 2.18 10.30
N ASN A 78 -9.90 2.56 9.61
CA ASN A 78 -11.22 2.69 10.20
C ASN A 78 -11.74 1.35 10.75
N GLN A 79 -11.61 0.28 9.97
CA GLN A 79 -12.02 -1.06 10.40
C GLN A 79 -11.25 -1.53 11.64
N ALA A 80 -9.94 -1.31 11.67
CA ALA A 80 -9.12 -1.67 12.83
C ALA A 80 -9.51 -0.85 14.07
N ALA A 81 -9.80 0.43 13.91
CA ALA A 81 -10.25 1.30 15.00
C ALA A 81 -11.60 0.84 15.56
N GLU A 82 -12.56 0.55 14.69
CA GLU A 82 -13.88 0.04 15.09
C GLU A 82 -13.77 -1.29 15.82
N ALA A 83 -12.97 -2.22 15.30
CA ALA A 83 -12.73 -3.52 15.93
C ALA A 83 -12.09 -3.36 17.31
N THR A 84 -11.16 -2.43 17.46
CA THR A 84 -10.51 -2.13 18.73
C THR A 84 -11.51 -1.56 19.74
N LEU A 85 -12.34 -0.61 19.33
CA LEU A 85 -13.37 -0.03 20.19
C LEU A 85 -14.38 -1.09 20.64
N GLN A 86 -14.83 -1.94 19.75
CA GLN A 86 -15.74 -3.02 20.08
C GLN A 86 -15.12 -4.00 21.08
N PHE A 87 -13.87 -4.36 20.87
CA PHE A 87 -13.14 -5.22 21.81
C PHE A 87 -13.04 -4.60 23.20
N LEU A 88 -12.74 -3.31 23.29
CA LEU A 88 -12.66 -2.60 24.57
C LEU A 88 -14.02 -2.50 25.25
N ASN A 89 -15.08 -2.24 24.49
CA ASN A 89 -16.44 -2.15 25.01
C ASN A 89 -16.93 -3.50 25.54
N ASP A 90 -16.63 -4.59 24.85
CA ASP A 90 -17.02 -5.94 25.26
C ASP A 90 -16.30 -6.37 26.55
N LYS A 91 -15.14 -5.78 26.87
CA LYS A 91 -14.38 -6.04 28.09
C LYS A 91 -14.77 -5.12 29.25
N SER A 92 -15.50 -4.06 29.00
CA SER A 92 -15.97 -3.16 30.06
C SER A 92 -17.07 -3.83 30.87
N PRO A 93 -17.00 -3.77 32.20
CA PRO A 93 -18.09 -4.30 33.05
C PRO A 93 -19.40 -3.53 32.90
#